data_362aaa2045505c0c281a8035ccb8de59
#
_entry.id   362aaa2045505c0c281a8035ccb8de59
#
_cell.length_a   1.000
_cell.length_b   1.000
_cell.length_c   1.000
_cell.angle_alpha   90.00
_cell.angle_beta   90.00
_cell.angle_gamma   90.00
#
_symmetry.space_group_name_H-M   'P 1'
#
loop_
_entity.id
_entity.type
_entity.pdbx_description
1 polymer ?
#
loop_
_entity_poly.entity_id
_entity_poly.type
_entity_poly.pdbx_seq_one_letter_code
_entity_poly.pdbx_strand_id
1 'polypeptide(L)'
;MAIDFNTEPYYDDFNESKRFLRILYRPGYAVQARELTQMQTILQNQISRFGNHVFKEGSLVIPGAIGIDTKIGYVKLQESYSGVFADVVISQFPGLIIENIDGVQAQVIHYTKSENGDDAALFVRYLNSGDSTTTKTFSNSEVLTNLSGTNLLGTTVSAGTYTIAAQTSGAVGLGSIATIQQGVYYIKKHFVLVPEQKIILDKFTNNPSYRIGLVTSESII
;
A
#
# COMPACT_ATOMS: atom_id res chain seq x y z
N MET A 1 15.48 -13.15 13.83
CA MET A 1 15.75 -13.94 15.05
C MET A 1 14.37 -14.40 15.52
N ALA A 2 14.17 -15.69 15.79
CA ALA A 2 12.88 -16.14 16.35
C ALA A 2 12.74 -15.58 17.77
N ILE A 3 11.55 -15.12 18.11
CA ILE A 3 11.27 -14.61 19.47
C ILE A 3 11.27 -15.82 20.42
N ASP A 4 12.04 -15.72 21.52
CA ASP A 4 12.06 -16.73 22.57
C ASP A 4 11.04 -16.36 23.65
N PHE A 5 10.03 -17.21 23.82
CA PHE A 5 8.99 -17.05 24.84
C PHE A 5 9.29 -17.79 26.15
N ASN A 6 10.45 -18.49 26.26
CA ASN A 6 10.89 -19.12 27.49
C ASN A 6 11.53 -18.11 28.46
N THR A 7 10.92 -16.97 28.60
CA THR A 7 11.34 -15.85 29.44
C THR A 7 10.16 -15.34 30.26
N GLU A 8 10.46 -14.57 31.33
CA GLU A 8 9.42 -13.87 32.09
C GLU A 8 8.64 -12.91 31.20
N PRO A 9 7.31 -12.83 31.28
CA PRO A 9 6.39 -13.56 32.17
C PRO A 9 5.78 -14.84 31.55
N TYR A 10 6.21 -15.24 30.36
CA TYR A 10 5.53 -16.28 29.55
C TYR A 10 5.96 -17.70 29.93
N TYR A 11 7.24 -17.92 30.21
CA TYR A 11 7.82 -19.21 30.60
C TYR A 11 7.42 -20.39 29.72
N ASP A 12 7.35 -20.17 28.40
CA ASP A 12 7.02 -21.23 27.44
C ASP A 12 8.24 -22.14 27.22
N ASP A 13 8.27 -23.24 27.92
CA ASP A 13 9.32 -24.27 27.87
C ASP A 13 9.00 -25.37 26.85
N PHE A 14 8.27 -25.05 25.77
CA PHE A 14 7.99 -25.99 24.72
C PHE A 14 9.26 -26.64 24.19
N ASN A 15 9.30 -27.97 24.24
CA ASN A 15 10.39 -28.75 23.70
C ASN A 15 9.83 -29.97 22.97
N GLU A 16 10.09 -30.06 21.69
CA GLU A 16 9.62 -31.12 20.82
C GLU A 16 10.11 -32.50 21.22
N SER A 17 11.31 -32.60 21.83
CA SER A 17 11.86 -33.88 22.29
C SER A 17 11.01 -34.53 23.40
N LYS A 18 10.22 -33.73 24.13
CA LYS A 18 9.25 -34.22 25.13
C LYS A 18 8.06 -34.93 24.50
N ARG A 19 7.83 -34.77 23.16
CA ARG A 19 6.78 -35.43 22.38
C ARG A 19 5.36 -35.15 22.88
N PHE A 20 5.12 -34.01 23.51
CA PHE A 20 3.78 -33.60 23.93
C PHE A 20 2.98 -33.07 22.73
N LEU A 21 1.78 -33.66 22.52
CA LEU A 21 0.91 -33.30 21.41
C LEU A 21 -0.19 -32.33 21.83
N ARG A 22 -0.57 -32.33 23.11
CA ARG A 22 -1.59 -31.44 23.69
C ARG A 22 -1.41 -31.29 25.19
N ILE A 23 -1.90 -30.21 25.74
CA ILE A 23 -2.06 -29.97 27.17
C ILE A 23 -3.50 -30.30 27.54
N LEU A 24 -3.67 -31.07 28.63
CA LEU A 24 -4.98 -31.41 29.16
C LEU A 24 -5.19 -30.70 30.49
N TYR A 25 -6.28 -29.95 30.57
CA TYR A 25 -6.69 -29.24 31.78
C TYR A 25 -7.50 -30.15 32.69
N ARG A 26 -7.14 -30.19 33.95
CA ARG A 26 -7.86 -30.97 34.95
C ARG A 26 -8.90 -30.09 35.64
N PRO A 27 -10.21 -30.46 35.68
CA PRO A 27 -11.21 -29.72 36.40
C PRO A 27 -10.87 -29.51 37.86
N GLY A 28 -11.11 -28.32 38.41
CA GLY A 28 -10.83 -28.01 39.83
C GLY A 28 -9.39 -27.54 40.12
N TYR A 29 -8.53 -27.43 39.12
CA TYR A 29 -7.17 -26.90 39.24
C TYR A 29 -7.04 -25.57 38.48
N ALA A 30 -6.24 -24.64 39.04
CA ALA A 30 -5.98 -23.37 38.37
C ALA A 30 -5.11 -23.58 37.13
N VAL A 31 -5.47 -22.91 36.02
CA VAL A 31 -4.69 -22.90 34.78
C VAL A 31 -3.57 -21.86 34.89
N GLN A 32 -2.35 -22.23 34.53
CA GLN A 32 -1.21 -21.33 34.51
C GLN A 32 -1.08 -20.66 33.12
N ALA A 33 -0.60 -19.43 33.09
CA ALA A 33 -0.39 -18.68 31.83
C ALA A 33 0.52 -19.46 30.85
N ARG A 34 1.58 -20.09 31.35
CA ARG A 34 2.50 -20.91 30.54
C ARG A 34 1.81 -22.08 29.84
N GLU A 35 0.77 -22.68 30.44
CA GLU A 35 0.03 -23.81 29.83
C GLU A 35 -0.76 -23.32 28.62
N LEU A 36 -1.32 -22.11 28.69
CA LEU A 36 -2.02 -21.46 27.56
C LEU A 36 -1.03 -21.10 26.44
N THR A 37 0.10 -20.50 26.80
CA THR A 37 1.14 -20.13 25.81
C THR A 37 1.70 -21.39 25.15
N GLN A 38 2.02 -22.42 25.90
CA GLN A 38 2.55 -23.67 25.38
C GLN A 38 1.56 -24.41 24.47
N MET A 39 0.26 -24.34 24.77
CA MET A 39 -0.78 -24.88 23.90
C MET A 39 -0.76 -24.18 22.53
N GLN A 40 -0.62 -22.85 22.50
CA GLN A 40 -0.49 -22.09 21.25
C GLN A 40 0.77 -22.49 20.48
N THR A 41 1.90 -22.61 21.17
CA THR A 41 3.17 -22.98 20.54
C THR A 41 3.13 -24.39 19.94
N ILE A 42 2.49 -25.37 20.61
CA ILE A 42 2.28 -26.71 20.05
C ILE A 42 1.48 -26.66 18.74
N LEU A 43 0.38 -25.90 18.72
CA LEU A 43 -0.45 -25.78 17.51
C LEU A 43 0.29 -25.04 16.40
N GLN A 44 0.97 -23.94 16.70
CA GLN A 44 1.76 -23.19 15.74
C GLN A 44 2.89 -24.03 15.14
N ASN A 45 3.55 -24.87 15.96
CA ASN A 45 4.59 -25.76 15.47
C ASN A 45 4.04 -26.78 14.46
N GLN A 46 2.85 -27.32 14.68
CA GLN A 46 2.19 -28.24 13.72
C GLN A 46 1.80 -27.52 12.43
N ILE A 47 1.24 -26.32 12.54
CA ILE A 47 0.89 -25.48 11.37
C ILE A 47 2.15 -25.11 10.57
N SER A 48 3.22 -24.73 11.27
CA SER A 48 4.50 -24.39 10.64
C SER A 48 5.13 -25.56 9.91
N ARG A 49 5.04 -26.77 10.45
CA ARG A 49 5.51 -28.00 9.79
C ARG A 49 4.72 -28.29 8.54
N PHE A 50 3.40 -28.20 8.61
CA PHE A 50 2.54 -28.34 7.44
C PHE A 50 2.87 -27.28 6.40
N GLY A 51 2.98 -26.01 6.81
CA GLY A 51 3.34 -24.91 5.93
C GLY A 51 4.69 -25.11 5.25
N ASN A 52 5.73 -25.50 6.00
CA ASN A 52 7.07 -25.76 5.45
C ASN A 52 7.11 -26.93 4.46
N HIS A 53 6.17 -27.88 4.58
CA HIS A 53 6.07 -29.00 3.65
C HIS A 53 5.42 -28.60 2.33
N VAL A 54 4.46 -27.67 2.37
CA VAL A 54 3.65 -27.26 1.21
C VAL A 54 4.22 -26.01 0.54
N PHE A 55 4.71 -25.03 1.33
CA PHE A 55 5.13 -23.72 0.85
C PHE A 55 6.62 -23.49 1.08
N LYS A 56 7.23 -22.74 0.16
CA LYS A 56 8.56 -22.16 0.38
C LYS A 56 8.43 -20.80 1.07
N GLU A 57 9.46 -20.40 1.78
CA GLU A 57 9.57 -19.06 2.36
C GLU A 57 9.33 -17.97 1.30
N GLY A 58 8.42 -17.05 1.60
CA GLY A 58 7.99 -16.00 0.67
C GLY A 58 6.95 -16.43 -0.37
N SER A 59 6.45 -17.67 -0.33
CA SER A 59 5.42 -18.13 -1.26
C SER A 59 4.11 -17.38 -1.05
N LEU A 60 3.45 -17.08 -2.15
CA LEU A 60 2.11 -16.50 -2.20
C LEU A 60 1.08 -17.63 -2.01
N VAL A 61 0.33 -17.58 -0.91
CA VAL A 61 -0.68 -18.58 -0.54
C VAL A 61 -2.05 -18.18 -1.08
N ILE A 62 -2.44 -16.93 -0.83
CA ILE A 62 -3.62 -16.32 -1.45
C ILE A 62 -3.10 -15.24 -2.38
N PRO A 63 -3.36 -15.33 -3.68
CA PRO A 63 -2.79 -14.42 -4.65
C PRO A 63 -3.17 -12.97 -4.39
N GLY A 64 -2.15 -12.10 -4.30
CA GLY A 64 -2.25 -10.66 -4.46
C GLY A 64 -1.51 -10.31 -5.74
N ALA A 65 -2.18 -9.69 -6.70
CA ALA A 65 -1.53 -9.34 -7.96
C ALA A 65 -0.41 -8.32 -7.70
N ILE A 66 0.77 -8.59 -8.29
CA ILE A 66 1.87 -7.63 -8.32
C ILE A 66 1.87 -7.03 -9.73
N GLY A 67 1.77 -5.71 -9.80
CA GLY A 67 1.77 -4.96 -11.05
C GLY A 67 2.85 -3.90 -11.05
N ILE A 68 3.47 -3.70 -12.21
CA ILE A 68 4.38 -2.58 -12.47
C ILE A 68 3.82 -1.83 -13.66
N ASP A 69 3.53 -0.54 -13.47
CA ASP A 69 3.09 0.35 -14.54
C ASP A 69 4.16 1.43 -14.74
N THR A 70 4.83 1.38 -15.90
CA THR A 70 5.86 2.34 -16.30
C THR A 70 5.31 3.44 -17.21
N LYS A 71 4.00 3.51 -17.38
CA LYS A 71 3.32 4.49 -18.24
C LYS A 71 2.23 5.26 -17.49
N ILE A 72 2.34 5.32 -16.15
CA ILE A 72 1.44 6.15 -15.37
C ILE A 72 1.73 7.63 -15.67
N GLY A 73 0.69 8.39 -15.98
CA GLY A 73 0.83 9.84 -16.17
C GLY A 73 1.16 10.51 -14.83
N TYR A 74 1.99 11.53 -14.82
CA TYR A 74 2.10 12.45 -13.69
C TYR A 74 1.72 13.87 -14.10
N VAL A 75 1.26 14.63 -13.11
CA VAL A 75 1.00 16.07 -13.21
C VAL A 75 1.66 16.76 -12.03
N LYS A 76 2.69 17.57 -12.28
CA LYS A 76 3.30 18.45 -11.28
C LYS A 76 2.39 19.63 -11.03
N LEU A 77 2.22 19.99 -9.78
CA LEU A 77 1.33 21.05 -9.34
C LEU A 77 2.08 22.31 -8.98
N GLN A 78 1.48 23.46 -9.21
CA GLN A 78 1.90 24.70 -8.62
C GLN A 78 1.78 24.61 -7.08
N GLU A 79 2.65 25.31 -6.36
CA GLU A 79 2.65 25.33 -4.90
C GLU A 79 1.27 25.72 -4.33
N SER A 80 0.62 26.70 -4.98
CA SER A 80 -0.73 27.12 -4.61
C SER A 80 -1.54 27.58 -5.82
N TYR A 81 -2.85 27.44 -5.73
CA TYR A 81 -3.80 27.99 -6.69
C TYR A 81 -5.00 28.59 -5.95
N SER A 82 -5.39 29.82 -6.30
CA SER A 82 -6.50 30.56 -5.66
C SER A 82 -6.43 30.57 -4.10
N GLY A 83 -5.20 30.66 -3.55
CA GLY A 83 -4.99 30.69 -2.10
C GLY A 83 -5.00 29.31 -1.42
N VAL A 84 -5.17 28.22 -2.15
CA VAL A 84 -5.12 26.85 -1.63
C VAL A 84 -3.76 26.24 -1.97
N PHE A 85 -3.03 25.81 -0.95
CA PHE A 85 -1.75 25.12 -1.13
C PHE A 85 -1.97 23.66 -1.57
N ALA A 86 -1.26 23.23 -2.61
CA ALA A 86 -1.35 21.90 -3.16
C ALA A 86 -1.09 20.81 -2.10
N ASP A 87 -0.05 20.96 -1.28
CA ASP A 87 0.34 19.99 -0.25
C ASP A 87 -0.70 19.78 0.86
N VAL A 88 -1.62 20.74 1.04
CA VAL A 88 -2.71 20.62 2.02
C VAL A 88 -3.82 19.72 1.50
N VAL A 89 -4.18 19.87 0.22
CA VAL A 89 -5.34 19.21 -0.36
C VAL A 89 -4.99 17.94 -1.15
N ILE A 90 -3.73 17.76 -1.55
CA ILE A 90 -3.31 16.71 -2.47
C ILE A 90 -3.65 15.28 -1.97
N SER A 91 -3.65 15.07 -0.66
CA SER A 91 -4.01 13.79 -0.04
C SER A 91 -5.47 13.39 -0.22
N GLN A 92 -6.33 14.33 -0.60
CA GLN A 92 -7.76 14.09 -0.81
C GLN A 92 -8.09 13.62 -2.24
N PHE A 93 -7.15 13.75 -3.18
CA PHE A 93 -7.38 13.42 -4.59
C PHE A 93 -7.36 11.92 -4.94
N PRO A 94 -6.56 11.04 -4.31
CA PRO A 94 -6.51 9.64 -4.71
C PRO A 94 -7.90 8.99 -4.72
N GLY A 95 -8.23 8.35 -5.85
CA GLY A 95 -9.54 7.76 -6.11
C GLY A 95 -10.51 8.67 -6.86
N LEU A 96 -10.34 9.99 -6.77
CA LEU A 96 -11.18 10.95 -7.51
C LEU A 96 -10.78 11.02 -8.97
N ILE A 97 -11.72 11.50 -9.78
CA ILE A 97 -11.49 11.88 -11.16
C ILE A 97 -11.29 13.41 -11.19
N ILE A 98 -10.26 13.85 -11.88
CA ILE A 98 -9.99 15.26 -12.14
C ILE A 98 -10.20 15.56 -13.61
N GLU A 99 -10.62 16.78 -13.90
CA GLU A 99 -10.96 17.25 -15.23
C GLU A 99 -10.38 18.66 -15.46
N ASN A 100 -9.94 18.93 -16.68
CA ASN A 100 -9.60 20.28 -17.13
C ASN A 100 -10.79 20.94 -17.86
N ILE A 101 -10.60 22.18 -18.32
CA ILE A 101 -11.65 22.93 -19.02
C ILE A 101 -12.05 22.32 -20.37
N ASP A 102 -11.16 21.57 -21.00
CA ASP A 102 -11.38 20.91 -22.30
C ASP A 102 -12.06 19.54 -22.15
N GLY A 103 -12.42 19.14 -20.94
CA GLY A 103 -13.06 17.86 -20.64
C GLY A 103 -12.12 16.65 -20.64
N VAL A 104 -10.81 16.84 -20.59
CA VAL A 104 -9.85 15.76 -20.40
C VAL A 104 -9.97 15.26 -18.97
N GLN A 105 -10.23 13.97 -18.80
CA GLN A 105 -10.46 13.33 -17.50
C GLN A 105 -9.37 12.32 -17.17
N ALA A 106 -8.95 12.33 -15.92
CA ALA A 106 -8.01 11.35 -15.39
C ALA A 106 -8.35 10.96 -13.95
N GLN A 107 -8.23 9.67 -13.66
CA GLN A 107 -8.34 9.15 -12.29
C GLN A 107 -7.02 9.31 -11.55
N VAL A 108 -7.06 9.87 -10.35
CA VAL A 108 -5.88 9.99 -9.50
C VAL A 108 -5.64 8.67 -8.77
N ILE A 109 -4.49 8.08 -9.03
CA ILE A 109 -4.08 6.78 -8.45
C ILE A 109 -3.25 6.97 -7.18
N HIS A 110 -2.34 7.96 -7.21
CA HIS A 110 -1.42 8.24 -6.11
C HIS A 110 -0.98 9.70 -6.14
N TYR A 111 -0.31 10.16 -5.08
CA TYR A 111 0.24 11.51 -4.99
C TYR A 111 1.60 11.52 -4.29
N THR A 112 2.38 12.57 -4.53
CA THR A 112 3.56 12.91 -3.73
C THR A 112 3.49 14.37 -3.34
N LYS A 113 3.86 14.67 -2.10
CA LYS A 113 4.00 16.05 -1.64
C LYS A 113 5.30 16.65 -2.15
N SER A 114 5.39 17.97 -2.08
CA SER A 114 6.64 18.69 -2.37
C SER A 114 7.72 18.27 -1.37
N GLU A 115 8.86 17.86 -1.87
CA GLU A 115 9.98 17.39 -1.06
C GLU A 115 11.30 17.53 -1.82
N ASN A 116 12.36 17.96 -1.13
CA ASN A 116 13.72 18.03 -1.67
C ASN A 116 13.86 18.84 -2.96
N GLY A 117 13.02 19.85 -3.17
CA GLY A 117 13.02 20.69 -4.36
C GLY A 117 12.18 20.16 -5.52
N ASP A 118 11.54 19.00 -5.34
CA ASP A 118 10.52 18.50 -6.26
C ASP A 118 9.15 19.10 -5.94
N ASP A 119 8.40 19.44 -6.97
CA ASP A 119 7.02 19.87 -6.84
C ASP A 119 6.10 18.75 -6.34
N ALA A 120 4.99 19.13 -5.70
CA ALA A 120 3.89 18.22 -5.45
C ALA A 120 3.36 17.65 -6.77
N ALA A 121 3.04 16.37 -6.82
CA ALA A 121 2.60 15.72 -8.05
C ALA A 121 1.47 14.72 -7.82
N LEU A 122 0.53 14.69 -8.75
CA LEU A 122 -0.49 13.65 -8.87
C LEU A 122 -0.05 12.62 -9.91
N PHE A 123 -0.25 11.34 -9.61
CA PHE A 123 -0.08 10.23 -10.55
C PHE A 123 -1.45 9.79 -11.02
N VAL A 124 -1.66 9.84 -12.33
CA VAL A 124 -2.99 9.75 -12.93
C VAL A 124 -3.05 8.71 -14.04
N ARG A 125 -4.24 8.16 -14.22
CA ARG A 125 -4.59 7.34 -15.38
C ARG A 125 -5.65 8.08 -16.18
N TYR A 126 -5.33 8.47 -17.40
CA TYR A 126 -6.26 9.15 -18.28
C TYR A 126 -7.42 8.23 -18.67
N LEU A 127 -8.63 8.76 -18.61
CA LEU A 127 -9.89 8.06 -18.91
C LEU A 127 -10.53 8.57 -20.19
N ASN A 128 -10.47 9.88 -20.42
CA ASN A 128 -11.11 10.55 -21.54
C ASN A 128 -10.19 11.65 -22.07
N SER A 129 -10.19 11.84 -23.39
CA SER A 129 -9.43 12.88 -24.09
C SER A 129 -10.16 14.23 -24.20
N GLY A 130 -11.37 14.35 -23.64
CA GLY A 130 -12.18 15.55 -23.73
C GLY A 130 -12.68 15.84 -25.16
N ASP A 131 -12.92 17.10 -25.41
CA ASP A 131 -13.40 17.58 -26.72
C ASP A 131 -12.28 17.67 -27.76
N SER A 132 -11.02 17.57 -27.34
CA SER A 132 -9.86 17.59 -28.22
C SER A 132 -9.62 16.25 -28.87
N THR A 133 -9.52 16.18 -30.17
CA THR A 133 -9.09 14.98 -30.91
C THR A 133 -7.58 14.78 -30.90
N THR A 134 -6.82 15.79 -30.54
CA THR A 134 -5.34 15.80 -30.58
C THR A 134 -4.69 15.73 -29.21
N THR A 135 -5.27 16.36 -28.19
CA THR A 135 -4.72 16.40 -26.84
C THR A 135 -5.41 15.34 -25.99
N LYS A 136 -4.65 14.32 -25.56
CA LYS A 136 -5.15 13.21 -24.75
C LYS A 136 -4.68 13.28 -23.29
N THR A 137 -3.89 14.28 -22.96
CA THR A 137 -3.26 14.48 -21.64
C THR A 137 -3.43 15.92 -21.22
N PHE A 138 -3.29 16.20 -19.94
CA PHE A 138 -3.22 17.58 -19.45
C PHE A 138 -2.00 18.30 -20.02
N SER A 139 -2.04 19.63 -19.96
CA SER A 139 -0.98 20.51 -20.44
C SER A 139 -0.46 21.43 -19.34
N ASN A 140 0.60 22.17 -19.62
CA ASN A 140 1.16 23.16 -18.69
C ASN A 140 0.13 24.24 -18.35
N SER A 141 0.17 24.72 -17.12
CA SER A 141 -0.68 25.80 -16.60
C SER A 141 -2.19 25.53 -16.59
N GLU A 142 -2.61 24.32 -16.85
CA GLU A 142 -4.02 23.97 -16.79
C GLU A 142 -4.57 23.94 -15.37
N VAL A 143 -5.81 24.36 -15.23
CA VAL A 143 -6.56 24.25 -13.98
C VAL A 143 -7.30 22.93 -13.98
N LEU A 144 -7.11 22.16 -12.92
CA LEU A 144 -7.67 20.84 -12.74
C LEU A 144 -8.65 20.87 -11.56
N THR A 145 -9.84 20.35 -11.78
CA THR A 145 -10.91 20.34 -10.79
C THR A 145 -11.41 18.91 -10.57
N ASN A 146 -11.70 18.54 -9.32
CA ASN A 146 -12.28 17.24 -9.06
C ASN A 146 -13.72 17.14 -9.52
N LEU A 147 -14.09 16.01 -10.09
CA LEU A 147 -15.49 15.61 -10.24
C LEU A 147 -16.02 15.03 -8.92
N SER A 148 -17.36 14.92 -8.81
CA SER A 148 -17.98 14.27 -7.66
C SER A 148 -17.57 12.80 -7.58
N GLY A 149 -17.25 12.33 -6.38
CA GLY A 149 -16.82 10.95 -6.18
C GLY A 149 -16.43 10.67 -4.74
N THR A 150 -16.05 9.43 -4.48
CA THR A 150 -15.51 9.02 -3.17
C THR A 150 -14.01 8.79 -3.30
N ASN A 151 -13.23 9.44 -2.46
CA ASN A 151 -11.79 9.26 -2.44
C ASN A 151 -11.38 7.95 -1.71
N LEU A 152 -10.11 7.58 -1.78
CA LEU A 152 -9.60 6.37 -1.12
C LEU A 152 -9.66 6.42 0.41
N LEU A 153 -9.89 7.59 1.01
CA LEU A 153 -10.12 7.76 2.45
C LEU A 153 -11.57 7.48 2.83
N GLY A 154 -12.44 7.15 1.86
CA GLY A 154 -13.87 6.91 2.09
C GLY A 154 -14.71 8.19 2.19
N THR A 155 -14.15 9.36 1.87
CA THR A 155 -14.86 10.65 1.92
C THR A 155 -15.51 10.93 0.57
N THR A 156 -16.81 11.21 0.58
CA THR A 156 -17.53 11.69 -0.61
C THR A 156 -17.26 13.17 -0.80
N VAL A 157 -16.76 13.52 -1.99
CA VAL A 157 -16.35 14.87 -2.36
C VAL A 157 -17.24 15.36 -3.51
N SER A 158 -17.81 16.55 -3.38
CA SER A 158 -18.59 17.17 -4.45
C SER A 158 -17.68 17.69 -5.56
N ALA A 159 -18.21 17.80 -6.77
CA ALA A 159 -17.48 18.40 -7.90
C ALA A 159 -17.06 19.84 -7.56
N GLY A 160 -15.84 20.21 -7.96
CA GLY A 160 -15.32 21.56 -7.76
C GLY A 160 -14.87 21.89 -6.32
N THR A 161 -14.89 20.91 -5.40
CA THR A 161 -14.42 21.13 -4.02
C THR A 161 -12.94 21.46 -3.98
N TYR A 162 -12.14 20.77 -4.78
CA TYR A 162 -10.70 20.97 -4.88
C TYR A 162 -10.33 21.41 -6.28
N THR A 163 -9.65 22.54 -6.39
CA THR A 163 -9.12 23.07 -7.64
C THR A 163 -7.63 23.33 -7.46
N ILE A 164 -6.84 22.83 -8.38
CA ILE A 164 -5.38 22.91 -8.40
C ILE A 164 -4.92 23.32 -9.79
N ALA A 165 -3.69 23.80 -9.92
CA ALA A 165 -3.12 24.14 -11.22
C ALA A 165 -1.86 23.32 -11.50
N ALA A 166 -1.75 22.87 -12.75
CA ALA A 166 -0.53 22.26 -13.25
C ALA A 166 0.61 23.29 -13.32
N GLN A 167 1.87 22.82 -13.20
CA GLN A 167 3.05 23.68 -13.33
C GLN A 167 3.08 24.39 -14.70
N THR A 168 3.78 25.52 -14.74
CA THR A 168 3.87 26.37 -15.95
C THR A 168 4.77 25.78 -17.03
N SER A 169 5.67 24.85 -16.65
CA SER A 169 6.55 24.16 -17.60
C SER A 169 6.85 22.75 -17.11
N GLY A 170 6.92 21.78 -18.02
CA GLY A 170 7.23 20.40 -17.69
C GLY A 170 6.25 19.76 -16.70
N ALA A 171 4.98 20.21 -16.71
CA ALA A 171 3.97 19.80 -15.76
C ALA A 171 3.61 18.34 -15.90
N VAL A 172 3.62 17.78 -17.09
CA VAL A 172 3.09 16.45 -17.38
C VAL A 172 4.15 15.54 -18.01
N GLY A 173 4.04 14.26 -17.73
CA GLY A 173 4.91 13.26 -18.31
C GLY A 173 4.53 11.86 -17.83
N LEU A 174 5.46 10.93 -17.93
CA LEU A 174 5.28 9.53 -17.51
C LEU A 174 6.19 9.21 -16.34
N GLY A 175 5.61 8.62 -15.32
CA GLY A 175 6.30 8.05 -14.17
C GLY A 175 6.17 6.53 -14.13
N SER A 176 6.58 5.94 -13.01
CA SER A 176 6.49 4.50 -12.78
C SER A 176 6.00 4.18 -11.37
N ILE A 177 5.08 3.24 -11.29
CA ILE A 177 4.47 2.79 -10.04
C ILE A 177 4.50 1.26 -9.95
N ALA A 178 4.80 0.75 -8.77
CA ALA A 178 4.58 -0.64 -8.43
C ALA A 178 3.39 -0.76 -7.48
N THR A 179 2.58 -1.76 -7.69
CA THR A 179 1.41 -2.06 -6.88
C THR A 179 1.44 -3.51 -6.43
N ILE A 180 1.02 -3.76 -5.20
CA ILE A 180 0.73 -5.09 -4.70
C ILE A 180 -0.70 -5.08 -4.17
N GLN A 181 -1.53 -6.01 -4.63
CA GLN A 181 -2.87 -6.19 -4.10
C GLN A 181 -2.82 -7.00 -2.81
N GLN A 182 -3.90 -6.94 -2.04
CA GLN A 182 -4.02 -7.73 -0.82
C GLN A 182 -3.85 -9.21 -1.12
N GLY A 183 -3.01 -9.88 -0.32
CA GLY A 183 -2.73 -11.31 -0.43
C GLY A 183 -2.20 -11.89 0.87
N VAL A 184 -2.05 -13.21 0.92
CA VAL A 184 -1.46 -13.91 2.07
C VAL A 184 -0.16 -14.57 1.63
N TYR A 185 0.90 -14.29 2.36
CA TYR A 185 2.23 -14.85 2.12
C TYR A 185 2.63 -15.77 3.26
N TYR A 186 3.37 -16.84 2.93
CA TYR A 186 3.99 -17.70 3.92
C TYR A 186 5.37 -17.16 4.26
N ILE A 187 5.52 -16.60 5.46
CA ILE A 187 6.72 -15.87 5.88
C ILE A 187 7.05 -16.26 7.33
N LYS A 188 8.31 -16.62 7.59
CA LYS A 188 8.80 -17.02 8.92
C LYS A 188 7.88 -18.03 9.62
N LYS A 189 7.39 -19.01 8.86
CA LYS A 189 6.48 -20.07 9.30
C LYS A 189 5.06 -19.60 9.67
N HIS A 190 4.66 -18.40 9.26
CA HIS A 190 3.34 -17.83 9.48
C HIS A 190 2.67 -17.47 8.16
N PHE A 191 1.34 -17.51 8.14
CA PHE A 191 0.53 -16.99 7.06
C PHE A 191 0.22 -15.51 7.34
N VAL A 192 0.89 -14.62 6.63
CA VAL A 192 0.83 -13.18 6.88
C VAL A 192 -0.01 -12.49 5.82
N LEU A 193 -1.07 -11.80 6.27
CA LEU A 193 -1.88 -10.95 5.40
C LEU A 193 -1.09 -9.67 5.07
N VAL A 194 -0.86 -9.45 3.78
CA VAL A 194 -0.24 -8.22 3.26
C VAL A 194 -1.35 -7.39 2.62
N PRO A 195 -1.62 -6.19 3.13
CA PRO A 195 -2.62 -5.30 2.54
C PRO A 195 -2.16 -4.75 1.20
N GLU A 196 -3.09 -4.17 0.43
CA GLU A 196 -2.76 -3.45 -0.79
C GLU A 196 -1.77 -2.30 -0.50
N GLN A 197 -0.72 -2.22 -1.32
CA GLN A 197 0.29 -1.16 -1.23
C GLN A 197 0.64 -0.65 -2.63
N LYS A 198 0.98 0.64 -2.69
CA LYS A 198 1.42 1.31 -3.90
C LYS A 198 2.70 2.10 -3.59
N ILE A 199 3.67 2.03 -4.46
CA ILE A 199 4.92 2.77 -4.34
C ILE A 199 5.30 3.37 -5.69
N ILE A 200 5.60 4.65 -5.70
CA ILE A 200 6.20 5.32 -6.86
C ILE A 200 7.66 4.90 -6.94
N LEU A 201 8.06 4.36 -8.07
CA LEU A 201 9.44 3.93 -8.30
C LEU A 201 10.32 5.11 -8.70
N ASP A 202 9.87 5.83 -9.71
CA ASP A 202 10.43 7.10 -10.14
C ASP A 202 9.30 8.09 -10.35
N LYS A 203 9.43 9.28 -9.75
CA LYS A 203 8.41 10.31 -9.84
C LYS A 203 8.20 10.80 -11.28
N PHE A 204 9.30 11.03 -12.01
CA PHE A 204 9.30 11.77 -13.27
C PHE A 204 10.02 11.04 -14.41
N THR A 205 10.17 9.72 -14.32
CA THR A 205 10.73 8.89 -15.38
C THR A 205 10.00 7.54 -15.46
N ASN A 206 9.91 7.01 -16.65
CA ASN A 206 9.27 5.73 -16.93
C ASN A 206 10.28 4.57 -17.11
N ASN A 207 11.54 4.78 -16.78
CA ASN A 207 12.60 3.79 -16.93
C ASN A 207 13.28 3.47 -15.58
N PRO A 208 12.53 2.92 -14.61
CA PRO A 208 13.05 2.63 -13.28
C PRO A 208 14.04 1.48 -13.30
N SER A 209 15.10 1.56 -12.47
CA SER A 209 16.09 0.51 -12.27
C SER A 209 16.18 0.13 -10.80
N TYR A 210 15.12 -0.52 -10.27
CA TYR A 210 15.01 -0.90 -8.86
C TYR A 210 14.72 -2.38 -8.68
N ARG A 211 15.14 -2.88 -7.52
CA ARG A 211 14.68 -4.15 -6.98
C ARG A 211 13.63 -3.88 -5.92
N ILE A 212 12.42 -4.38 -6.14
CA ILE A 212 11.29 -4.17 -5.23
C ILE A 212 11.04 -5.46 -4.47
N GLY A 213 10.72 -5.34 -3.19
CA GLY A 213 10.39 -6.48 -2.34
C GLY A 213 9.68 -6.05 -1.06
N LEU A 214 9.08 -7.01 -0.38
CA LEU A 214 8.50 -6.81 0.94
C LEU A 214 9.57 -7.04 2.00
N VAL A 215 9.56 -6.22 3.04
CA VAL A 215 10.39 -6.36 4.24
C VAL A 215 9.48 -6.77 5.39
N THR A 216 9.85 -7.85 6.09
CA THR A 216 9.11 -8.32 7.26
C THR A 216 9.81 -7.90 8.54
N SER A 217 9.04 -7.32 9.47
CA SER A 217 9.44 -7.08 10.85
C SER A 217 8.52 -7.87 11.78
N GLU A 218 9.06 -8.32 12.90
CA GLU A 218 8.33 -9.06 13.92
C GLU A 218 8.69 -8.47 15.28
N SER A 219 7.67 -8.12 16.06
CA SER A 219 7.84 -7.53 17.40
C SER A 219 6.75 -8.03 18.33
N ILE A 220 7.04 -8.10 19.62
CA ILE A 220 6.04 -8.26 20.67
C ILE A 220 5.46 -6.88 20.97
N ILE A 221 4.14 -6.79 21.08
CA ILE A 221 3.40 -5.56 21.40
C ILE A 221 2.89 -5.65 22.81
#